data_3b9bd07f05d28b5bff4bb23fd7886bb6
#
_entry.id   3b9bd07f05d28b5bff4bb23fd7886bb6
#
_cell.length_a   1.000
_cell.length_b   1.000
_cell.length_c   1.000
_cell.angle_alpha   90.00
_cell.angle_beta   90.00
_cell.angle_gamma   90.00
#
_symmetry.space_group_name_H-M   'P 1'
#
loop_
_entity.id
_entity.type
_entity.pdbx_description
1 polymer ?
#
loop_
_entity_poly.entity_id
_entity_poly.type
_entity_poly.pdbx_seq_one_letter_code
_entity_poly.pdbx_strand_id
1 'polypeptide(L)'
;MKNLEIIILAAGKGTRMKSSKPKILHELGGKQIIDYVIEASNRLKPKRIHLVVNNQIKDNFKNYNNLNIVIQKKQNGTGDAIKSAIKSLKKDSVTLVLYGDVPLIKYKTILNVSKIKTNKVNLLCFNKEERNNYGKVILGTDGLISQVVEQKELKKNENYYLCNSGVFAIETKLLGSLLPKLNNNNKKKEFYLTDIFNLAFRKGVKVNPIETSETEVMGV
;
A
#
# COMPACT_ATOMS: atom_id res chain seq x y z
N MET A 1 12.26 -0.32 -18.23
CA MET A 1 11.96 -0.29 -16.78
C MET A 1 12.48 -1.58 -16.15
N LYS A 2 13.00 -1.55 -14.90
CA LYS A 2 13.20 -2.79 -14.12
C LYS A 2 11.87 -3.56 -14.11
N ASN A 3 11.90 -4.89 -14.04
CA ASN A 3 10.68 -5.71 -13.97
C ASN A 3 9.77 -5.18 -12.86
N LEU A 4 8.55 -4.74 -13.22
CA LEU A 4 7.55 -4.25 -12.25
C LEU A 4 6.66 -5.41 -11.82
N GLU A 5 6.50 -5.59 -10.52
CA GLU A 5 5.48 -6.46 -9.92
C GLU A 5 4.59 -5.62 -9.03
N ILE A 6 3.31 -5.92 -9.00
CA ILE A 6 2.32 -5.15 -8.23
C ILE A 6 1.72 -6.05 -7.15
N ILE A 7 1.61 -5.52 -5.93
CA ILE A 7 0.81 -6.12 -4.87
C ILE A 7 -0.42 -5.25 -4.64
N ILE A 8 -1.60 -5.86 -4.70
CA ILE A 8 -2.86 -5.20 -4.33
C ILE A 8 -3.33 -5.81 -3.01
N LEU A 9 -3.42 -4.99 -1.97
CA LEU A 9 -3.90 -5.41 -0.64
C LEU A 9 -5.42 -5.35 -0.59
N ALA A 10 -6.05 -6.52 -0.44
CA ALA A 10 -7.49 -6.69 -0.50
C ALA A 10 -8.04 -7.63 0.59
N ALA A 11 -7.23 -7.98 1.60
CA ALA A 11 -7.61 -8.93 2.66
C ALA A 11 -8.36 -8.30 3.85
N GLY A 12 -8.56 -6.97 3.86
CA GLY A 12 -9.19 -6.23 4.95
C GLY A 12 -10.65 -6.62 5.18
N LYS A 13 -11.10 -6.60 6.45
CA LYS A 13 -12.47 -7.01 6.84
C LYS A 13 -13.56 -6.01 6.44
N GLY A 14 -13.22 -4.75 6.13
CA GLY A 14 -14.21 -3.74 5.74
C GLY A 14 -15.30 -3.44 6.77
N THR A 15 -15.02 -3.62 8.07
CA THR A 15 -16.00 -3.59 9.18
C THR A 15 -16.81 -2.31 9.29
N ARG A 16 -16.31 -1.20 8.74
CA ARG A 16 -16.99 0.11 8.76
C ARG A 16 -18.22 0.16 7.85
N MET A 17 -18.29 -0.66 6.81
CA MET A 17 -19.40 -0.64 5.85
C MET A 17 -20.68 -1.30 6.36
N LYS A 18 -20.68 -1.95 7.52
CA LYS A 18 -21.86 -2.64 8.09
C LYS A 18 -22.59 -3.55 7.07
N SER A 19 -21.84 -4.18 6.17
CA SER A 19 -22.34 -5.04 5.11
C SER A 19 -21.72 -6.44 5.23
N SER A 20 -22.49 -7.47 4.91
CA SER A 20 -22.00 -8.85 4.77
C SER A 20 -21.14 -9.04 3.51
N LYS A 21 -21.35 -8.20 2.48
CA LYS A 21 -20.54 -8.21 1.26
C LYS A 21 -19.20 -7.55 1.55
N PRO A 22 -18.07 -8.19 1.23
CA PRO A 22 -16.74 -7.60 1.41
C PRO A 22 -16.60 -6.26 0.66
N LYS A 23 -15.97 -5.27 1.31
CA LYS A 23 -15.86 -3.89 0.83
C LYS A 23 -15.47 -3.77 -0.65
N ILE A 24 -14.44 -4.47 -1.06
CA ILE A 24 -13.87 -4.38 -2.41
C ILE A 24 -14.75 -4.99 -3.51
N LEU A 25 -15.72 -5.81 -3.13
CA LEU A 25 -16.68 -6.44 -4.05
C LEU A 25 -17.95 -5.62 -4.25
N HIS A 26 -18.14 -4.53 -3.49
CA HIS A 26 -19.22 -3.58 -3.76
C HIS A 26 -19.02 -2.91 -5.11
N GLU A 27 -20.10 -2.50 -5.72
CA GLU A 27 -20.08 -1.86 -7.03
C GLU A 27 -20.08 -0.35 -6.93
N LEU A 28 -19.33 0.28 -7.80
CA LEU A 28 -19.29 1.70 -8.06
C LEU A 28 -19.46 1.89 -9.57
N GLY A 29 -20.58 2.51 -10.00
CA GLY A 29 -20.86 2.70 -11.42
C GLY A 29 -20.95 1.37 -12.22
N GLY A 30 -21.51 0.30 -11.63
CA GLY A 30 -21.70 -0.99 -12.30
C GLY A 30 -20.46 -1.88 -12.36
N LYS A 31 -19.36 -1.52 -11.68
CA LYS A 31 -18.11 -2.29 -11.62
C LYS A 31 -17.64 -2.43 -10.17
N GLN A 32 -17.09 -3.59 -9.81
CA GLN A 32 -16.56 -3.78 -8.46
C GLN A 32 -15.42 -2.79 -8.16
N ILE A 33 -15.36 -2.31 -6.91
CA ILE A 33 -14.31 -1.36 -6.46
C ILE A 33 -12.91 -1.86 -6.80
N ILE A 34 -12.64 -3.14 -6.60
CA ILE A 34 -11.34 -3.75 -6.87
C ILE A 34 -10.95 -3.71 -8.35
N ASP A 35 -11.94 -3.79 -9.28
CA ASP A 35 -11.67 -3.84 -10.71
C ASP A 35 -11.04 -2.55 -11.23
N TYR A 36 -11.41 -1.41 -10.66
CA TYR A 36 -10.78 -0.12 -11.01
C TYR A 36 -9.28 -0.14 -10.71
N VAL A 37 -8.88 -0.70 -9.57
CA VAL A 37 -7.47 -0.80 -9.18
C VAL A 37 -6.72 -1.81 -10.05
N ILE A 38 -7.35 -2.96 -10.35
CA ILE A 38 -6.79 -3.98 -11.24
C ILE A 38 -6.57 -3.41 -12.65
N GLU A 39 -7.56 -2.69 -13.19
CA GLU A 39 -7.43 -2.06 -14.52
C GLU A 39 -6.35 -1.00 -14.58
N ALA A 40 -6.29 -0.10 -13.58
CA ALA A 40 -5.21 0.88 -13.49
C ALA A 40 -3.84 0.19 -13.42
N SER A 41 -3.74 -0.93 -12.68
CA SER A 41 -2.54 -1.75 -12.57
C SER A 41 -2.14 -2.40 -13.89
N ASN A 42 -3.09 -2.99 -14.62
CA ASN A 42 -2.85 -3.65 -15.91
C ASN A 42 -2.29 -2.69 -16.97
N ARG A 43 -2.69 -1.41 -16.92
CA ARG A 43 -2.15 -0.37 -17.84
C ARG A 43 -0.65 -0.14 -17.67
N LEU A 44 -0.07 -0.47 -16.51
CA LEU A 44 1.38 -0.42 -16.29
C LEU A 44 2.13 -1.58 -16.97
N LYS A 45 1.40 -2.58 -17.51
CA LYS A 45 1.96 -3.79 -18.09
C LYS A 45 2.96 -4.48 -17.14
N PRO A 46 2.57 -4.75 -15.89
CA PRO A 46 3.47 -5.37 -14.91
C PRO A 46 3.81 -6.80 -15.33
N LYS A 47 4.91 -7.32 -14.80
CA LYS A 47 5.27 -8.72 -14.98
C LYS A 47 4.23 -9.66 -14.35
N ARG A 48 3.69 -9.26 -13.19
CA ARG A 48 2.64 -9.97 -12.45
C ARG A 48 1.92 -9.03 -11.47
N ILE A 49 0.65 -9.30 -11.25
CA ILE A 49 -0.15 -8.69 -10.19
C ILE A 49 -0.43 -9.76 -9.13
N HIS A 50 -0.06 -9.49 -7.89
CA HIS A 50 -0.31 -10.33 -6.72
C HIS A 50 -1.47 -9.71 -5.94
N LEU A 51 -2.64 -10.37 -5.97
CA LEU A 51 -3.80 -9.93 -5.20
C LEU A 51 -3.81 -10.65 -3.84
N VAL A 52 -3.57 -9.89 -2.77
CA VAL A 52 -3.59 -10.42 -1.40
C VAL A 52 -5.01 -10.37 -0.86
N VAL A 53 -5.59 -11.53 -0.63
CA VAL A 53 -6.97 -11.70 -0.15
C VAL A 53 -7.02 -12.56 1.12
N ASN A 54 -8.14 -12.58 1.79
CA ASN A 54 -8.44 -13.56 2.83
C ASN A 54 -9.16 -14.79 2.23
N ASN A 55 -9.32 -15.85 3.04
CA ASN A 55 -9.97 -17.09 2.58
C ASN A 55 -11.43 -16.92 2.15
N GLN A 56 -12.15 -15.92 2.70
CA GLN A 56 -13.58 -15.74 2.43
C GLN A 56 -13.85 -15.26 0.99
N ILE A 57 -12.92 -14.49 0.42
CA ILE A 57 -13.14 -13.84 -0.87
C ILE A 57 -12.28 -14.41 -2.01
N LYS A 58 -11.36 -15.34 -1.73
CA LYS A 58 -10.43 -15.88 -2.74
C LYS A 58 -11.13 -16.41 -3.99
N ASP A 59 -12.29 -17.04 -3.81
CA ASP A 59 -13.03 -17.71 -4.90
C ASP A 59 -13.68 -16.71 -5.86
N ASN A 60 -13.90 -15.48 -5.46
CA ASN A 60 -14.40 -14.40 -6.31
C ASN A 60 -13.41 -14.03 -7.44
N PHE A 61 -12.15 -14.42 -7.31
CA PHE A 61 -11.08 -14.04 -8.26
C PHE A 61 -10.57 -15.19 -9.12
N LYS A 62 -11.23 -16.36 -9.10
CA LYS A 62 -10.83 -17.54 -9.89
C LYS A 62 -10.77 -17.29 -11.39
N ASN A 63 -11.63 -16.41 -11.91
CA ASN A 63 -11.74 -16.10 -13.34
C ASN A 63 -10.79 -14.98 -13.81
N TYR A 64 -9.94 -14.45 -12.93
CA TYR A 64 -8.96 -13.43 -13.27
C TYR A 64 -7.62 -14.09 -13.68
N ASN A 65 -7.48 -14.42 -14.95
CA ASN A 65 -6.31 -15.17 -15.47
C ASN A 65 -4.95 -14.47 -15.32
N ASN A 66 -4.95 -13.15 -15.07
CA ASN A 66 -3.73 -12.34 -14.94
C ASN A 66 -3.33 -12.03 -13.49
N LEU A 67 -4.04 -12.58 -12.52
CA LEU A 67 -3.77 -12.37 -11.10
C LEU A 67 -3.11 -13.61 -10.47
N ASN A 68 -2.10 -13.37 -9.65
CA ASN A 68 -1.59 -14.35 -8.70
C ASN A 68 -2.28 -14.13 -7.34
N ILE A 69 -3.19 -15.02 -6.98
CA ILE A 69 -3.94 -14.92 -5.73
C ILE A 69 -3.06 -15.39 -4.57
N VAL A 70 -2.87 -14.50 -3.59
CA VAL A 70 -2.10 -14.76 -2.37
C VAL A 70 -3.04 -14.68 -1.17
N ILE A 71 -3.00 -15.69 -0.31
CA ILE A 71 -3.88 -15.76 0.85
C ILE A 71 -3.17 -15.25 2.10
N GLN A 72 -3.70 -14.18 2.69
CA GLN A 72 -3.34 -13.76 4.02
C GLN A 72 -4.13 -14.63 5.03
N LYS A 73 -3.43 -15.57 5.67
CA LYS A 73 -4.07 -16.52 6.62
C LYS A 73 -4.50 -15.85 7.93
N LYS A 74 -3.65 -14.96 8.46
CA LYS A 74 -3.90 -14.20 9.70
C LYS A 74 -3.94 -12.72 9.34
N GLN A 75 -4.98 -12.02 9.73
CA GLN A 75 -5.14 -10.58 9.43
C GLN A 75 -4.45 -9.73 10.51
N ASN A 76 -3.13 -9.92 10.66
CA ASN A 76 -2.30 -9.24 11.66
C ASN A 76 -1.73 -7.92 11.17
N GLY A 77 -2.44 -7.21 10.31
CA GLY A 77 -2.05 -5.90 9.77
C GLY A 77 -1.52 -5.95 8.33
N THR A 78 -1.24 -4.78 7.77
CA THR A 78 -0.82 -4.60 6.37
C THR A 78 0.59 -5.13 6.09
N GLY A 79 1.48 -5.08 7.08
CA GLY A 79 2.81 -5.69 6.98
C GLY A 79 2.74 -7.22 6.85
N ASP A 80 1.81 -7.87 7.56
CA ASP A 80 1.56 -9.32 7.46
C ASP A 80 1.01 -9.70 6.07
N ALA A 81 0.15 -8.86 5.48
CA ALA A 81 -0.34 -9.04 4.12
C ALA A 81 0.82 -9.08 3.10
N ILE A 82 1.75 -8.13 3.16
CA ILE A 82 2.94 -8.13 2.29
C ILE A 82 3.85 -9.33 2.58
N LYS A 83 4.04 -9.72 3.85
CA LYS A 83 4.81 -10.93 4.21
C LYS A 83 4.24 -12.18 3.53
N SER A 84 2.93 -12.26 3.36
CA SER A 84 2.28 -13.39 2.65
C SER A 84 2.66 -13.44 1.17
N ALA A 85 2.88 -12.28 0.51
CA ALA A 85 3.17 -12.17 -0.91
C ALA A 85 4.67 -12.22 -1.27
N ILE A 86 5.56 -11.86 -0.35
CA ILE A 86 6.99 -11.60 -0.66
C ILE A 86 7.70 -12.78 -1.35
N LYS A 87 7.35 -14.01 -0.98
CA LYS A 87 7.94 -15.22 -1.56
C LYS A 87 7.58 -15.45 -3.03
N SER A 88 6.49 -14.85 -3.50
CA SER A 88 6.01 -14.95 -4.89
C SER A 88 6.64 -13.91 -5.80
N LEU A 89 7.33 -12.92 -5.25
CA LEU A 89 7.95 -11.82 -5.99
C LEU A 89 9.35 -12.19 -6.48
N LYS A 90 9.74 -11.62 -7.61
CA LYS A 90 11.11 -11.72 -8.11
C LYS A 90 12.00 -10.72 -7.40
N LYS A 91 13.16 -11.18 -6.88
CA LYS A 91 14.08 -10.32 -6.11
C LYS A 91 14.60 -9.11 -6.93
N ASP A 92 14.83 -9.29 -8.23
CA ASP A 92 15.39 -8.27 -9.12
C ASP A 92 14.28 -7.43 -9.81
N SER A 93 13.19 -7.17 -9.09
CA SER A 93 12.07 -6.37 -9.55
C SER A 93 11.87 -5.12 -8.67
N VAL A 94 11.00 -4.25 -9.15
CA VAL A 94 10.37 -3.18 -8.37
C VAL A 94 8.99 -3.66 -7.94
N THR A 95 8.67 -3.54 -6.66
CA THR A 95 7.35 -3.81 -6.12
C THR A 95 6.59 -2.49 -5.95
N LEU A 96 5.44 -2.36 -6.64
CA LEU A 96 4.44 -1.32 -6.40
C LEU A 96 3.35 -1.91 -5.51
N VAL A 97 3.06 -1.26 -4.39
CA VAL A 97 2.00 -1.66 -3.46
C VAL A 97 0.82 -0.72 -3.60
N LEU A 98 -0.37 -1.29 -3.76
CA LEU A 98 -1.66 -0.60 -3.88
C LEU A 98 -2.66 -1.18 -2.88
N TYR A 99 -3.69 -0.39 -2.56
CA TYR A 99 -4.85 -0.86 -1.80
C TYR A 99 -6.03 -1.11 -2.73
N GLY A 100 -6.73 -2.23 -2.53
CA GLY A 100 -7.84 -2.67 -3.38
C GLY A 100 -9.12 -1.83 -3.23
N ASP A 101 -9.15 -0.92 -2.28
CA ASP A 101 -10.30 -0.07 -1.96
C ASP A 101 -10.13 1.40 -2.36
N VAL A 102 -9.17 1.69 -3.26
CA VAL A 102 -8.86 3.03 -3.77
C VAL A 102 -9.20 3.12 -5.27
N PRO A 103 -10.50 3.13 -5.65
CA PRO A 103 -10.92 2.99 -7.05
C PRO A 103 -10.57 4.18 -7.94
N LEU A 104 -10.34 5.36 -7.36
CA LEU A 104 -10.07 6.58 -8.13
C LEU A 104 -8.59 6.82 -8.44
N ILE A 105 -7.72 5.87 -8.07
CA ILE A 105 -6.29 5.97 -8.34
C ILE A 105 -6.00 6.03 -9.85
N LYS A 106 -5.28 7.06 -10.29
CA LYS A 106 -5.02 7.25 -11.71
C LYS A 106 -3.77 6.48 -12.18
N TYR A 107 -3.83 5.97 -13.40
CA TYR A 107 -2.69 5.34 -14.06
C TYR A 107 -1.43 6.23 -14.06
N LYS A 108 -1.56 7.53 -14.38
CA LYS A 108 -0.41 8.45 -14.42
C LYS A 108 0.27 8.58 -13.06
N THR A 109 -0.52 8.60 -11.98
CA THR A 109 -0.03 8.70 -10.60
C THR A 109 0.77 7.44 -10.22
N ILE A 110 0.19 6.25 -10.43
CA ILE A 110 0.90 4.99 -10.09
C ILE A 110 2.11 4.74 -11.00
N LEU A 111 2.08 5.19 -12.26
CA LEU A 111 3.23 5.19 -13.14
C LEU A 111 4.37 6.06 -12.57
N ASN A 112 4.05 7.26 -12.08
CA ASN A 112 5.05 8.14 -11.48
C ASN A 112 5.67 7.53 -10.21
N VAL A 113 4.83 6.99 -9.32
CA VAL A 113 5.28 6.29 -8.11
C VAL A 113 6.19 5.12 -8.45
N SER A 114 5.89 4.35 -9.50
CA SER A 114 6.66 3.15 -9.90
C SER A 114 8.06 3.45 -10.45
N LYS A 115 8.33 4.70 -10.86
CA LYS A 115 9.65 5.13 -11.40
C LYS A 115 10.64 5.38 -10.28
N ILE A 116 11.06 4.35 -9.57
CA ILE A 116 12.08 4.49 -8.53
C ILE A 116 13.50 4.47 -9.11
N LYS A 117 14.40 5.21 -8.48
CA LYS A 117 15.85 5.12 -8.69
C LYS A 117 16.44 4.11 -7.69
N THR A 118 17.63 3.61 -7.98
CA THR A 118 18.37 2.70 -7.08
C THR A 118 18.52 3.31 -5.68
N ASN A 119 18.35 2.47 -4.66
CA ASN A 119 18.40 2.86 -3.24
C ASN A 119 17.41 3.95 -2.85
N LYS A 120 16.22 3.95 -3.48
CA LYS A 120 15.13 4.88 -3.18
C LYS A 120 13.80 4.15 -3.01
N VAL A 121 12.91 4.78 -2.27
CA VAL A 121 11.50 4.41 -2.11
C VAL A 121 10.68 5.62 -2.50
N ASN A 122 9.63 5.46 -3.28
CA ASN A 122 8.64 6.49 -3.54
C ASN A 122 7.39 6.18 -2.75
N LEU A 123 6.93 7.10 -1.91
CA LEU A 123 5.68 7.01 -1.16
C LEU A 123 4.70 8.05 -1.69
N LEU A 124 3.50 7.63 -2.06
CA LEU A 124 2.43 8.53 -2.47
C LEU A 124 1.80 9.18 -1.25
N CYS A 125 1.77 10.51 -1.25
CA CYS A 125 1.30 11.35 -0.17
C CYS A 125 0.22 12.32 -0.68
N PHE A 126 -0.57 12.86 0.23
CA PHE A 126 -1.54 13.91 -0.06
C PHE A 126 -1.70 14.82 1.15
N ASN A 127 -2.10 16.06 0.91
CA ASN A 127 -2.35 17.02 1.98
C ASN A 127 -3.81 16.96 2.44
N LYS A 128 -4.02 16.99 3.75
CA LYS A 128 -5.34 17.08 4.39
C LYS A 128 -5.25 17.86 5.68
N GLU A 129 -5.87 19.05 5.69
CA GLU A 129 -5.83 19.97 6.83
C GLU A 129 -6.73 19.53 7.99
N GLU A 130 -7.87 18.93 7.67
CA GLU A 130 -8.81 18.46 8.68
C GLU A 130 -8.30 17.25 9.47
N ARG A 131 -8.77 17.12 10.70
CA ARG A 131 -8.51 15.94 11.53
C ARG A 131 -9.02 14.68 10.82
N ASN A 132 -8.14 13.72 10.62
CA ASN A 132 -8.44 12.51 9.85
C ASN A 132 -7.76 11.28 10.47
N ASN A 133 -8.05 10.10 9.89
CA ASN A 133 -7.53 8.81 10.36
C ASN A 133 -6.34 8.28 9.55
N TYR A 134 -5.76 9.08 8.66
CA TYR A 134 -4.59 8.68 7.88
C TYR A 134 -3.31 8.78 8.71
N GLY A 135 -2.38 7.88 8.46
CA GLY A 135 -1.00 7.99 8.96
C GLY A 135 -0.35 9.28 8.45
N LYS A 136 0.52 9.86 9.25
CA LYS A 136 1.17 11.15 8.96
C LYS A 136 2.59 10.96 8.48
N VAL A 137 2.98 11.81 7.54
CA VAL A 137 4.31 11.83 6.92
C VAL A 137 5.07 13.03 7.46
N ILE A 138 6.24 12.78 7.99
CA ILE A 138 7.14 13.81 8.53
C ILE A 138 8.34 13.91 7.58
N LEU A 139 8.58 15.13 7.09
CA LEU A 139 9.72 15.42 6.22
C LEU A 139 10.91 15.85 7.06
N GLY A 140 12.10 15.48 6.60
CA GLY A 140 13.36 16.04 7.07
C GLY A 140 13.65 17.41 6.40
N THR A 141 14.71 18.05 6.82
CA THR A 141 15.17 19.35 6.27
C THR A 141 15.57 19.28 4.78
N ASP A 142 15.85 18.07 4.29
CA ASP A 142 16.18 17.79 2.89
C ASP A 142 14.94 17.50 2.01
N GLY A 143 13.73 17.64 2.56
CA GLY A 143 12.46 17.36 1.87
C GLY A 143 12.16 15.87 1.67
N LEU A 144 13.01 14.97 2.19
CA LEU A 144 12.76 13.53 2.16
C LEU A 144 11.93 13.10 3.39
N ILE A 145 11.29 11.96 3.29
CA ILE A 145 10.52 11.41 4.40
C ILE A 145 11.47 10.85 5.45
N SER A 146 11.44 11.43 6.65
CA SER A 146 12.17 10.98 7.81
C SER A 146 11.39 9.97 8.65
N GLN A 147 10.05 10.12 8.69
CA GLN A 147 9.20 9.27 9.49
C GLN A 147 7.78 9.18 8.90
N VAL A 148 7.15 8.02 9.07
CA VAL A 148 5.71 7.83 8.89
C VAL A 148 5.12 7.31 10.20
N VAL A 149 4.08 7.98 10.71
CA VAL A 149 3.46 7.68 12.01
C VAL A 149 1.99 7.35 11.79
N GLU A 150 1.55 6.20 12.27
CA GLU A 150 0.13 5.84 12.25
C GLU A 150 -0.69 6.79 13.13
N GLN A 151 -1.90 7.14 12.69
CA GLN A 151 -2.76 8.11 13.39
C GLN A 151 -2.96 7.79 14.87
N LYS A 152 -3.07 6.51 15.24
CA LYS A 152 -3.27 6.09 16.63
C LYS A 152 -2.01 6.22 17.51
N GLU A 153 -0.85 6.35 16.89
CA GLU A 153 0.44 6.51 17.58
C GLU A 153 0.84 7.97 17.74
N LEU A 154 0.14 8.92 17.09
CA LEU A 154 0.39 10.36 17.24
C LEU A 154 0.11 10.84 18.65
N LYS A 155 0.89 11.81 19.09
CA LYS A 155 0.65 12.55 20.34
C LYS A 155 -0.47 13.57 20.16
N LYS A 156 -1.15 13.94 21.23
CA LYS A 156 -2.38 14.80 21.18
C LYS A 156 -2.19 16.17 20.52
N ASN A 157 -0.98 16.73 20.56
CA ASN A 157 -0.70 18.11 20.10
C ASN A 157 0.10 18.15 18.78
N GLU A 158 0.25 17.03 18.08
CA GLU A 158 0.98 16.97 16.81
C GLU A 158 0.01 17.18 15.65
N ASN A 159 0.22 18.27 14.90
CA ASN A 159 -0.54 18.58 13.67
C ASN A 159 0.37 18.38 12.45
N TYR A 160 0.09 17.38 11.68
CA TYR A 160 0.74 17.13 10.39
C TYR A 160 -0.31 17.07 9.30
N TYR A 161 -0.09 17.80 8.21
CA TYR A 161 -1.01 17.88 7.08
C TYR A 161 -0.72 16.84 6.02
N LEU A 162 0.56 16.48 5.81
CA LEU A 162 0.95 15.48 4.84
C LEU A 162 0.58 14.07 5.33
N CYS A 163 -0.24 13.40 4.54
CA CYS A 163 -0.82 12.10 4.86
C CYS A 163 -0.23 11.00 3.98
N ASN A 164 -0.08 9.82 4.56
CA ASN A 164 0.29 8.60 3.88
C ASN A 164 -0.92 7.98 3.18
N SER A 165 -0.85 7.80 1.87
CA SER A 165 -1.88 7.10 1.10
C SER A 165 -1.79 5.57 1.22
N GLY A 166 -0.65 5.04 1.65
CA GLY A 166 -0.33 3.62 1.64
C GLY A 166 0.18 3.08 0.30
N VAL A 167 0.12 3.87 -0.77
CA VAL A 167 0.64 3.50 -2.09
C VAL A 167 2.12 3.85 -2.19
N PHE A 168 2.97 2.88 -2.54
CA PHE A 168 4.40 3.13 -2.64
C PHE A 168 5.08 2.15 -3.60
N ALA A 169 6.29 2.50 -4.05
CA ALA A 169 7.16 1.62 -4.82
C ALA A 169 8.53 1.49 -4.16
N ILE A 170 9.07 0.26 -4.19
CA ILE A 170 10.32 -0.12 -3.53
C ILE A 170 11.02 -1.24 -4.32
N GLU A 171 12.35 -1.30 -4.29
CA GLU A 171 13.05 -2.48 -4.79
C GLU A 171 12.67 -3.72 -3.97
N THR A 172 12.28 -4.81 -4.65
CA THR A 172 11.79 -6.03 -3.99
C THR A 172 12.82 -6.63 -3.03
N LYS A 173 14.12 -6.58 -3.41
CA LYS A 173 15.22 -7.02 -2.54
C LYS A 173 15.28 -6.21 -1.24
N LEU A 174 15.11 -4.89 -1.33
CA LEU A 174 15.06 -4.01 -0.15
C LEU A 174 13.85 -4.33 0.72
N LEU A 175 12.64 -4.41 0.11
CA LEU A 175 11.42 -4.79 0.81
C LEU A 175 11.60 -6.10 1.58
N GLY A 176 12.15 -7.14 0.93
CA GLY A 176 12.42 -8.44 1.55
C GLY A 176 13.38 -8.36 2.73
N SER A 177 14.32 -7.41 2.73
CA SER A 177 15.26 -7.19 3.85
C SER A 177 14.67 -6.41 5.03
N LEU A 178 13.60 -5.64 4.80
CA LEU A 178 12.94 -4.81 5.82
C LEU A 178 11.79 -5.56 6.50
N LEU A 179 11.01 -6.34 5.76
CA LEU A 179 9.83 -7.05 6.27
C LEU A 179 10.08 -7.91 7.52
N PRO A 180 11.18 -8.70 7.63
CA PRO A 180 11.46 -9.48 8.83
C PRO A 180 11.66 -8.64 10.09
N LYS A 181 12.00 -7.35 9.93
CA LYS A 181 12.27 -6.41 11.03
C LYS A 181 11.01 -5.73 11.57
N LEU A 182 9.86 -5.90 10.88
CA LEU A 182 8.59 -5.41 11.37
C LEU A 182 8.19 -6.16 12.64
N ASN A 183 7.78 -5.42 13.67
CA ASN A 183 7.21 -5.95 14.89
C ASN A 183 5.77 -5.48 15.08
N ASN A 184 5.08 -5.97 16.07
CA ASN A 184 3.72 -5.60 16.42
C ASN A 184 3.61 -4.94 17.81
N ASN A 185 4.71 -4.33 18.29
CA ASN A 185 4.77 -3.60 19.55
C ASN A 185 4.14 -2.21 19.40
N ASN A 186 2.84 -2.16 19.12
CA ASN A 186 2.06 -0.97 18.92
C ASN A 186 0.64 -1.13 19.53
N LYS A 187 -0.14 -0.05 19.55
CA LYS A 187 -1.47 -0.03 20.18
C LYS A 187 -2.47 -1.05 19.61
N LYS A 188 -2.32 -1.44 18.33
CA LYS A 188 -3.19 -2.41 17.68
C LYS A 188 -2.69 -3.84 17.72
N LYS A 189 -1.44 -4.09 18.16
CA LYS A 189 -0.77 -5.40 18.06
C LYS A 189 -0.70 -5.94 16.63
N GLU A 190 -0.59 -5.05 15.63
CA GLU A 190 -0.54 -5.35 14.21
C GLU A 190 0.85 -5.05 13.63
N PHE A 191 1.26 -5.78 12.59
CA PHE A 191 2.44 -5.42 11.81
C PHE A 191 2.11 -4.25 10.88
N TYR A 192 2.50 -3.03 11.29
CA TYR A 192 2.30 -1.85 10.47
C TYR A 192 3.26 -1.84 9.28
N LEU A 193 2.71 -1.77 8.07
CA LEU A 193 3.53 -1.68 6.86
C LEU A 193 4.29 -0.34 6.80
N THR A 194 3.73 0.70 7.38
CA THR A 194 4.34 2.04 7.47
C THR A 194 5.70 2.06 8.16
N ASP A 195 5.96 1.09 9.05
CA ASP A 195 7.27 0.98 9.72
C ASP A 195 8.43 0.68 8.75
N ILE A 196 8.15 0.17 7.54
CA ILE A 196 9.22 -0.06 6.54
C ILE A 196 9.89 1.26 6.12
N PHE A 197 9.15 2.38 6.10
CA PHE A 197 9.71 3.69 5.73
C PHE A 197 10.69 4.18 6.81
N ASN A 198 10.32 4.01 8.08
CA ASN A 198 11.18 4.34 9.22
C ASN A 198 12.44 3.47 9.24
N LEU A 199 12.30 2.18 8.92
CA LEU A 199 13.42 1.24 8.79
C LEU A 199 14.31 1.56 7.59
N ALA A 200 13.72 1.97 6.46
CA ALA A 200 14.44 2.39 5.27
C ALA A 200 15.27 3.65 5.55
N PHE A 201 14.65 4.68 6.14
CA PHE A 201 15.33 5.91 6.55
C PHE A 201 16.54 5.64 7.45
N ARG A 202 16.36 4.82 8.50
CA ARG A 202 17.46 4.41 9.41
C ARG A 202 18.61 3.69 8.73
N LYS A 203 18.36 3.09 7.56
CA LYS A 203 19.39 2.45 6.70
C LYS A 203 20.03 3.40 5.68
N GLY A 204 19.72 4.70 5.73
CA GLY A 204 20.21 5.68 4.76
C GLY A 204 19.56 5.57 3.38
N VAL A 205 18.41 4.85 3.27
CA VAL A 205 17.63 4.78 2.04
C VAL A 205 16.77 6.03 1.92
N LYS A 206 16.83 6.69 0.77
CA LYS A 206 16.04 7.89 0.50
C LYS A 206 14.58 7.53 0.24
N VAL A 207 13.68 8.04 1.07
CA VAL A 207 12.22 7.88 0.90
C VAL A 207 11.65 9.19 0.36
N ASN A 208 11.24 9.19 -0.92
CA ASN A 208 10.75 10.38 -1.61
C ASN A 208 9.24 10.50 -1.47
N PRO A 209 8.69 11.65 -1.08
CA PRO A 209 7.28 11.94 -1.19
C PRO A 209 6.92 12.18 -2.67
N ILE A 210 5.83 11.59 -3.12
CA ILE A 210 5.18 11.89 -4.39
C ILE A 210 3.79 12.39 -4.03
N GLU A 211 3.47 13.63 -4.37
CA GLU A 211 2.19 14.21 -4.00
C GLU A 211 1.10 13.95 -5.03
N THR A 212 -0.14 13.81 -4.54
CA THR A 212 -1.36 13.70 -5.35
C THR A 212 -2.54 14.34 -4.61
N SER A 213 -3.69 14.44 -5.27
CA SER A 213 -4.92 14.88 -4.62
C SER A 213 -5.48 13.81 -3.68
N GLU A 214 -6.11 14.23 -2.58
CA GLU A 214 -6.83 13.32 -1.67
C GLU A 214 -7.83 12.44 -2.43
N THR A 215 -8.56 13.02 -3.37
CA THR A 215 -9.59 12.33 -4.16
C THR A 215 -9.07 11.05 -4.84
N GLU A 216 -7.82 11.06 -5.33
CA GLU A 216 -7.24 9.88 -6.00
C GLU A 216 -6.95 8.71 -5.06
N VAL A 217 -6.72 9.00 -3.79
CA VAL A 217 -6.23 8.00 -2.80
C VAL A 217 -7.25 7.74 -1.69
N MET A 218 -8.42 8.34 -1.80
CA MET A 218 -9.51 8.12 -0.87
C MET A 218 -10.02 6.69 -0.99
N GLY A 219 -9.94 5.96 0.12
CA GLY A 219 -10.57 4.65 0.24
C GLY A 219 -12.08 4.78 0.47
N VAL A 220 -12.86 3.96 -0.19
CA VAL A 220 -14.33 3.89 -0.04
C VAL A 220 -14.73 3.37 1.31
#